data_10f20bb252ac211f57b6aff49224c5c6
#
_entry.id   10f20bb252ac211f57b6aff49224c5c6
#
_cell.length_a   1.000
_cell.length_b   1.000
_cell.length_c   1.000
_cell.angle_alpha   90.00
_cell.angle_beta   90.00
_cell.angle_gamma   90.00
#
_symmetry.space_group_name_H-M   'P 1'
#
loop_
_entity.id
_entity.type
_entity.pdbx_description
1 polymer ?
#
loop_
_entity_poly.entity_id
_entity_poly.type
_entity_poly.pdbx_seq_one_letter_code
_entity_poly.pdbx_strand_id
1 'polypeptide(L)'
;YGNKVHFGRSVIVNHKFTINGDGKLFVGDKVNLWAHAETNSFHFYNKNAIIRIGANSRINGITCHCAESIEIGDNCLIGSSIVMDTDFHSFEDPQHILFGNPKSKPIGIGKNVWICGQSVILKGCQIGDKSVVGFRAVATKSFPGDVVIAGNPAKVVKSK
;
A
#
# COMPACT_ATOMS: atom_id res chain seq x y z
N TYR A 1 3.97 14.27 -14.51
CA TYR A 1 3.14 14.08 -13.32
C TYR A 1 2.90 15.35 -12.50
N GLY A 2 3.46 16.50 -12.94
CA GLY A 2 3.23 17.81 -12.33
C GLY A 2 3.52 17.83 -10.83
N ASN A 3 2.68 18.55 -10.08
CA ASN A 3 2.82 18.69 -8.61
C ASN A 3 2.25 17.49 -7.82
N LYS A 4 1.87 16.39 -8.47
CA LYS A 4 1.27 15.22 -7.80
C LYS A 4 2.31 14.22 -7.28
N VAL A 5 3.52 14.22 -7.85
CA VAL A 5 4.58 13.29 -7.48
C VAL A 5 5.83 14.04 -7.03
N HIS A 6 6.31 13.67 -5.87
CA HIS A 6 7.54 14.20 -5.30
C HIS A 6 8.54 13.04 -5.14
N PHE A 7 9.57 13.03 -5.97
CA PHE A 7 10.64 12.06 -5.90
C PHE A 7 11.81 12.58 -5.08
N GLY A 8 12.31 11.74 -4.19
CA GLY A 8 13.58 11.93 -3.52
C GLY A 8 14.76 11.73 -4.48
N ARG A 9 15.96 11.74 -3.94
CA ARG A 9 17.20 11.56 -4.73
C ARG A 9 17.39 10.11 -5.15
N SER A 10 17.94 9.88 -6.35
CA SER A 10 18.31 8.55 -6.85
C SER A 10 17.15 7.55 -6.90
N VAL A 11 15.94 8.01 -7.16
CA VAL A 11 14.77 7.14 -7.39
C VAL A 11 14.87 6.54 -8.79
N ILE A 12 14.59 5.23 -8.90
CA ILE A 12 14.57 4.49 -10.16
C ILE A 12 13.12 4.13 -10.49
N VAL A 13 12.68 4.48 -11.69
CA VAL A 13 11.32 4.18 -12.18
C VAL A 13 11.42 3.65 -13.61
N ASN A 14 10.65 2.62 -13.94
CA ASN A 14 10.49 2.20 -15.34
C ASN A 14 9.13 2.62 -15.92
N HIS A 15 8.86 2.23 -17.18
CA HIS A 15 7.61 2.58 -17.87
C HIS A 15 6.34 1.97 -17.23
N LYS A 16 6.49 0.98 -16.35
CA LYS A 16 5.38 0.36 -15.60
C LYS A 16 5.08 1.14 -14.32
N PHE A 17 4.64 2.37 -14.49
CA PHE A 17 4.32 3.29 -13.40
C PHE A 17 3.14 4.18 -13.82
N THR A 18 2.06 4.16 -13.04
CA THR A 18 0.85 4.94 -13.32
C THR A 18 0.33 5.66 -12.09
N ILE A 19 -0.24 6.83 -12.31
CA ILE A 19 -0.90 7.63 -11.28
C ILE A 19 -2.24 8.10 -11.83
N ASN A 20 -3.29 7.87 -11.07
CA ASN A 20 -4.66 8.28 -11.38
C ASN A 20 -5.26 9.05 -10.20
N GLY A 21 -6.01 10.10 -10.48
CA GLY A 21 -6.64 10.97 -9.48
C GLY A 21 -5.78 12.16 -9.08
N ASP A 22 -6.19 12.92 -8.05
CA ASP A 22 -5.64 14.23 -7.69
C ASP A 22 -4.89 14.26 -6.36
N GLY A 23 -4.69 13.13 -5.72
CA GLY A 23 -3.87 13.01 -4.51
C GLY A 23 -2.37 13.19 -4.77
N LYS A 24 -1.57 12.99 -3.73
CA LYS A 24 -0.12 13.20 -3.78
C LYS A 24 0.66 11.94 -3.42
N LEU A 25 1.69 11.64 -4.22
CA LEU A 25 2.67 10.59 -3.97
C LEU A 25 4.00 11.20 -3.58
N PHE A 26 4.52 10.81 -2.42
CA PHE A 26 5.87 11.16 -1.96
C PHE A 26 6.73 9.90 -1.93
N VAL A 27 7.84 9.93 -2.63
CA VAL A 27 8.78 8.81 -2.77
C VAL A 27 10.12 9.23 -2.17
N GLY A 28 10.59 8.52 -1.17
CA GLY A 28 11.85 8.80 -0.47
C GLY A 28 13.09 8.55 -1.34
N ASP A 29 14.24 8.88 -0.78
CA ASP A 29 15.54 8.72 -1.45
C ASP A 29 15.82 7.24 -1.76
N LYS A 30 16.48 6.97 -2.90
CA LYS A 30 16.96 5.63 -3.33
C LYS A 30 15.86 4.57 -3.43
N VAL A 31 14.61 4.95 -3.58
CA VAL A 31 13.51 4.01 -3.83
C VAL A 31 13.62 3.45 -5.24
N ASN A 32 13.39 2.14 -5.36
CA ASN A 32 13.36 1.46 -6.64
C ASN A 32 11.92 1.03 -6.97
N LEU A 33 11.30 1.71 -7.94
CA LEU A 33 9.97 1.43 -8.48
C LEU A 33 10.03 0.64 -9.80
N TRP A 34 11.02 -0.21 -9.95
CA TRP A 34 11.19 -1.02 -11.16
C TRP A 34 10.27 -2.24 -11.12
N ALA A 35 9.17 -2.16 -11.81
CA ALA A 35 8.20 -3.25 -11.90
C ALA A 35 8.52 -4.22 -13.06
N HIS A 36 8.43 -5.53 -12.81
CA HIS A 36 8.69 -6.56 -13.81
C HIS A 36 7.42 -7.01 -14.55
N ALA A 37 6.51 -7.68 -13.88
CA ALA A 37 5.28 -8.20 -14.47
C ALA A 37 4.14 -7.18 -14.37
N GLU A 38 3.77 -6.82 -13.17
CA GLU A 38 2.67 -5.90 -12.86
C GLU A 38 3.15 -4.44 -12.87
N THR A 39 2.23 -3.51 -13.02
CA THR A 39 2.52 -2.07 -12.97
C THR A 39 2.46 -1.55 -11.52
N ASN A 40 3.37 -0.66 -11.15
CA ASN A 40 3.23 0.14 -9.93
C ASN A 40 2.14 1.19 -10.17
N SER A 41 0.95 0.97 -9.62
CA SER A 41 -0.25 1.77 -9.88
C SER A 41 -0.73 2.46 -8.60
N PHE A 42 -0.91 3.78 -8.68
CA PHE A 42 -1.33 4.61 -7.56
C PHE A 42 -2.62 5.33 -7.93
N HIS A 43 -3.72 4.95 -7.28
CA HIS A 43 -5.06 5.49 -7.52
C HIS A 43 -5.50 6.32 -6.32
N PHE A 44 -5.81 7.59 -6.55
CA PHE A 44 -6.27 8.53 -5.54
C PHE A 44 -7.74 8.87 -5.75
N TYR A 45 -8.55 8.66 -4.73
CA TYR A 45 -10.01 8.91 -4.76
C TYR A 45 -10.39 10.23 -4.10
N ASN A 46 -9.42 10.91 -3.49
CA ASN A 46 -9.59 12.22 -2.85
C ASN A 46 -8.38 13.11 -3.16
N LYS A 47 -8.60 14.39 -3.44
CA LYS A 47 -7.52 15.37 -3.67
C LYS A 47 -6.56 15.55 -2.48
N ASN A 48 -7.03 15.24 -1.27
CA ASN A 48 -6.23 15.29 -0.06
C ASN A 48 -5.56 13.96 0.29
N ALA A 49 -5.81 12.89 -0.50
CA ALA A 49 -5.23 11.58 -0.27
C ALA A 49 -3.71 11.60 -0.50
N ILE A 50 -2.99 10.92 0.37
CA ILE A 50 -1.52 10.92 0.37
C ILE A 50 -0.98 9.51 0.43
N ILE A 51 -0.03 9.20 -0.46
CA ILE A 51 0.80 7.99 -0.36
C ILE A 51 2.23 8.43 -0.09
N ARG A 52 2.87 7.81 0.92
CA ARG A 52 4.29 8.01 1.23
C ARG A 52 5.03 6.68 1.14
N ILE A 53 6.18 6.68 0.49
CA ILE A 53 7.08 5.53 0.39
C ILE A 53 8.42 5.95 0.98
N GLY A 54 8.84 5.28 2.04
CA GLY A 54 10.09 5.53 2.74
C GLY A 54 11.33 5.17 1.91
N ALA A 55 12.45 5.73 2.31
CA ALA A 55 13.73 5.61 1.62
C ALA A 55 14.21 4.16 1.50
N ASN A 56 15.06 3.89 0.51
CA ASN A 56 15.71 2.59 0.25
C ASN A 56 14.73 1.42 0.02
N SER A 57 13.45 1.69 -0.23
CA SER A 57 12.46 0.65 -0.46
C SER A 57 12.45 0.18 -1.92
N ARG A 58 12.12 -1.10 -2.13
CA ARG A 58 11.97 -1.70 -3.45
C ARG A 58 10.53 -2.15 -3.65
N ILE A 59 9.90 -1.59 -4.67
CA ILE A 59 8.48 -1.82 -5.00
C ILE A 59 8.39 -2.42 -6.40
N ASN A 60 7.73 -3.57 -6.52
CA ASN A 60 7.64 -4.31 -7.77
C ASN A 60 6.19 -4.74 -8.03
N GLY A 61 5.41 -3.87 -8.67
CA GLY A 61 4.05 -4.17 -9.12
C GLY A 61 2.97 -3.94 -8.06
N ILE A 62 3.14 -2.98 -7.14
CA ILE A 62 2.11 -2.62 -6.17
C ILE A 62 0.92 -1.93 -6.85
N THR A 63 -0.29 -2.21 -6.38
CA THR A 63 -1.47 -1.39 -6.66
C THR A 63 -1.96 -0.76 -5.35
N CYS A 64 -1.91 0.56 -5.28
CA CYS A 64 -2.42 1.33 -4.14
C CYS A 64 -3.74 2.00 -4.50
N HIS A 65 -4.75 1.80 -3.67
CA HIS A 65 -6.03 2.50 -3.72
C HIS A 65 -6.16 3.38 -2.48
N CYS A 66 -6.06 4.70 -2.66
CA CYS A 66 -5.92 5.66 -1.57
C CYS A 66 -7.03 6.71 -1.59
N ALA A 67 -7.86 6.73 -0.55
CA ALA A 67 -8.86 7.75 -0.30
C ALA A 67 -8.44 8.69 0.86
N GLU A 68 -7.59 8.22 1.76
CA GLU A 68 -7.12 8.97 2.94
C GLU A 68 -5.59 8.98 3.01
N SER A 69 -4.95 7.89 3.48
CA SER A 69 -3.50 7.80 3.47
C SER A 69 -2.96 6.37 3.52
N ILE A 70 -1.85 6.15 2.79
CA ILE A 70 -1.06 4.93 2.83
C ILE A 70 0.40 5.33 3.10
N GLU A 71 0.96 4.83 4.20
CA GLU A 71 2.34 5.07 4.56
C GLU A 71 3.13 3.77 4.53
N ILE A 72 4.24 3.76 3.81
CA ILE A 72 5.20 2.66 3.71
C ILE A 72 6.53 3.17 4.25
N GLY A 73 7.05 2.51 5.27
CA GLY A 73 8.30 2.87 5.91
C GLY A 73 9.54 2.61 5.05
N ASP A 74 10.70 2.89 5.64
CA ASP A 74 11.99 2.72 4.97
C ASP A 74 12.38 1.24 4.83
N ASN A 75 13.25 0.95 3.86
CA ASN A 75 13.86 -0.37 3.65
C ASN A 75 12.85 -1.51 3.43
N CYS A 76 11.69 -1.22 2.86
CA CYS A 76 10.67 -2.22 2.58
C CYS A 76 10.92 -2.93 1.25
N LEU A 77 10.53 -4.21 1.18
CA LEU A 77 10.47 -5.00 -0.05
C LEU A 77 9.02 -5.37 -0.33
N ILE A 78 8.44 -4.86 -1.42
CA ILE A 78 7.04 -5.09 -1.75
C ILE A 78 6.94 -5.70 -3.15
N GLY A 79 6.34 -6.88 -3.21
CA GLY A 79 5.97 -7.55 -4.46
C GLY A 79 4.65 -7.06 -5.03
N SER A 80 4.19 -7.71 -6.10
CA SER A 80 2.89 -7.43 -6.71
C SER A 80 1.77 -7.68 -5.70
N SER A 81 1.29 -6.61 -5.08
CA SER A 81 0.33 -6.66 -3.98
C SER A 81 -0.68 -5.53 -4.09
N ILE A 82 -1.78 -5.62 -3.35
CA ILE A 82 -2.82 -4.59 -3.29
C ILE A 82 -2.84 -3.98 -1.90
N VAL A 83 -2.80 -2.66 -1.81
CA VAL A 83 -2.96 -1.90 -0.57
C VAL A 83 -4.11 -0.92 -0.77
N MET A 84 -5.19 -1.07 0.03
CA MET A 84 -6.40 -0.29 -0.17
C MET A 84 -6.95 0.23 1.16
N ASP A 85 -7.04 1.53 1.29
CA ASP A 85 -7.51 2.22 2.50
C ASP A 85 -9.02 2.52 2.49
N THR A 86 -9.75 2.06 1.47
CA THR A 86 -11.17 2.36 1.25
C THR A 86 -11.96 1.12 0.86
N ASP A 87 -13.27 1.13 1.16
CA ASP A 87 -14.22 0.09 0.73
C ASP A 87 -14.74 0.32 -0.71
N PHE A 88 -14.43 1.44 -1.35
CA PHE A 88 -14.97 1.91 -2.64
C PHE A 88 -16.47 2.17 -2.67
N HIS A 89 -17.27 1.37 -1.98
CA HIS A 89 -18.73 1.46 -1.93
C HIS A 89 -19.22 1.42 -0.48
N SER A 90 -20.37 2.03 -0.22
CA SER A 90 -21.02 1.92 1.07
C SER A 90 -22.01 0.75 1.04
N PHE A 91 -21.90 -0.16 2.01
CA PHE A 91 -22.86 -1.25 2.19
C PHE A 91 -23.86 -1.00 3.34
N GLU A 92 -23.74 0.12 4.04
CA GLU A 92 -24.64 0.49 5.15
C GLU A 92 -26.00 0.96 4.65
N ASP A 93 -26.06 1.46 3.41
CA ASP A 93 -27.30 1.81 2.75
C ASP A 93 -27.45 0.98 1.46
N PRO A 94 -28.20 -0.14 1.49
CA PRO A 94 -28.35 -1.01 0.31
C PRO A 94 -28.96 -0.31 -0.91
N GLN A 95 -29.68 0.81 -0.71
CA GLN A 95 -30.26 1.59 -1.82
C GLN A 95 -29.23 2.52 -2.47
N HIS A 96 -28.09 2.75 -1.82
CA HIS A 96 -27.08 3.71 -2.26
C HIS A 96 -25.66 3.10 -2.34
N ILE A 97 -25.53 1.79 -2.62
CA ILE A 97 -24.24 1.13 -2.77
C ILE A 97 -23.31 1.89 -3.73
N LEU A 98 -23.85 2.41 -4.83
CA LEU A 98 -23.07 3.12 -5.84
C LEU A 98 -22.78 4.59 -5.47
N PHE A 99 -23.58 5.21 -4.61
CA PHE A 99 -23.55 6.65 -4.34
C PHE A 99 -23.31 6.99 -2.86
N GLY A 100 -23.26 5.99 -1.99
CA GLY A 100 -22.96 6.19 -0.57
C GLY A 100 -21.51 6.59 -0.34
N ASN A 101 -21.21 7.10 0.85
CA ASN A 101 -19.87 7.45 1.27
C ASN A 101 -19.12 6.18 1.74
N PRO A 102 -18.15 5.68 0.96
CA PRO A 102 -17.36 4.52 1.39
C PRO A 102 -16.52 4.87 2.62
N LYS A 103 -16.37 3.91 3.52
CA LYS A 103 -15.47 4.07 4.66
C LYS A 103 -14.02 3.94 4.23
N SER A 104 -13.19 4.86 4.69
CA SER A 104 -11.74 4.78 4.59
C SER A 104 -11.10 4.76 5.98
N LYS A 105 -9.89 4.19 6.06
CA LYS A 105 -9.03 4.25 7.24
C LYS A 105 -7.57 4.15 6.82
N PRO A 106 -6.69 5.00 7.36
CA PRO A 106 -5.27 4.99 7.02
C PRO A 106 -4.62 3.62 7.17
N ILE A 107 -3.67 3.34 6.28
CA ILE A 107 -2.82 2.15 6.35
C ILE A 107 -1.40 2.59 6.68
N GLY A 108 -0.77 1.91 7.65
CA GLY A 108 0.63 2.06 7.97
C GLY A 108 1.39 0.74 7.78
N ILE A 109 2.48 0.79 7.05
CA ILE A 109 3.44 -0.29 6.89
C ILE A 109 4.76 0.20 7.46
N GLY A 110 5.25 -0.45 8.50
CA GLY A 110 6.46 -0.07 9.22
C GLY A 110 7.74 -0.22 8.39
N LYS A 111 8.87 -0.09 9.04
CA LYS A 111 10.19 -0.21 8.41
C LYS A 111 10.64 -1.66 8.28
N ASN A 112 11.48 -1.94 7.27
CA ASN A 112 12.03 -3.29 7.04
C ASN A 112 10.95 -4.37 6.87
N VAL A 113 9.79 -4.02 6.34
CA VAL A 113 8.68 -4.94 6.09
C VAL A 113 8.85 -5.59 4.72
N TRP A 114 8.61 -6.89 4.66
CA TRP A 114 8.53 -7.63 3.40
C TRP A 114 7.08 -8.02 3.12
N ILE A 115 6.49 -7.48 2.07
CA ILE A 115 5.17 -7.85 1.56
C ILE A 115 5.36 -8.72 0.31
N CYS A 116 5.04 -10.00 0.44
CA CYS A 116 5.13 -10.96 -0.67
C CYS A 116 4.04 -10.70 -1.71
N GLY A 117 4.25 -11.22 -2.92
CA GLY A 117 3.33 -11.02 -4.03
C GLY A 117 1.91 -11.52 -3.77
N GLN A 118 0.96 -10.94 -4.49
CA GLN A 118 -0.48 -11.27 -4.47
C GLN A 118 -1.13 -11.15 -3.08
N SER A 119 -0.47 -10.50 -2.11
CA SER A 119 -1.07 -10.21 -0.82
C SER A 119 -1.93 -8.94 -0.87
N VAL A 120 -2.83 -8.81 0.09
CA VAL A 120 -3.74 -7.67 0.20
C VAL A 120 -3.67 -7.10 1.60
N ILE A 121 -3.54 -5.77 1.70
CA ILE A 121 -3.61 -5.02 2.96
C ILE A 121 -4.85 -4.14 2.90
N LEU A 122 -5.80 -4.38 3.79
CA LEU A 122 -7.06 -3.66 3.84
C LEU A 122 -7.01 -2.45 4.78
N LYS A 123 -7.97 -1.56 4.62
CA LYS A 123 -8.10 -0.30 5.36
C LYS A 123 -7.92 -0.46 6.87
N GLY A 124 -7.23 0.48 7.48
CA GLY A 124 -6.99 0.55 8.92
C GLY A 124 -5.91 -0.40 9.44
N CYS A 125 -5.29 -1.23 8.59
CA CYS A 125 -4.22 -2.11 9.01
C CYS A 125 -2.94 -1.34 9.32
N GLN A 126 -2.30 -1.70 10.43
CA GLN A 126 -0.95 -1.30 10.79
C GLN A 126 -0.07 -2.55 10.82
N ILE A 127 0.93 -2.62 9.96
CA ILE A 127 1.91 -3.71 9.91
C ILE A 127 3.18 -3.22 10.59
N GLY A 128 3.52 -3.80 11.73
CA GLY A 128 4.69 -3.39 12.51
C GLY A 128 6.01 -3.70 11.81
N ASP A 129 7.06 -3.02 12.26
CA ASP A 129 8.42 -3.11 11.70
C ASP A 129 8.92 -4.55 11.62
N LYS A 130 9.81 -4.81 10.65
CA LYS A 130 10.50 -6.08 10.44
C LYS A 130 9.59 -7.31 10.24
N SER A 131 8.32 -7.09 9.92
CA SER A 131 7.36 -8.16 9.67
C SER A 131 7.40 -8.66 8.24
N VAL A 132 6.84 -9.84 8.03
CA VAL A 132 6.65 -10.44 6.71
C VAL A 132 5.16 -10.71 6.49
N VAL A 133 4.62 -10.20 5.40
CA VAL A 133 3.29 -10.57 4.90
C VAL A 133 3.46 -11.63 3.83
N GLY A 134 3.03 -12.85 4.13
CA GLY A 134 3.19 -14.01 3.26
C GLY A 134 2.46 -13.90 1.92
N PHE A 135 2.88 -14.71 0.96
CA PHE A 135 2.26 -14.77 -0.37
C PHE A 135 0.75 -15.06 -0.27
N ARG A 136 -0.08 -14.29 -0.98
CA ARG A 136 -1.55 -14.36 -0.95
C ARG A 136 -2.20 -14.13 0.41
N ALA A 137 -1.51 -13.58 1.37
CA ALA A 137 -2.12 -13.22 2.66
C ALA A 137 -3.06 -12.02 2.51
N VAL A 138 -4.16 -12.03 3.27
CA VAL A 138 -5.11 -10.91 3.33
C VAL A 138 -5.13 -10.34 4.75
N ALA A 139 -4.44 -9.23 4.96
CA ALA A 139 -4.43 -8.52 6.23
C ALA A 139 -5.72 -7.70 6.38
N THR A 140 -6.54 -8.07 7.36
CA THR A 140 -7.83 -7.43 7.69
C THR A 140 -7.79 -6.69 9.02
N LYS A 141 -6.66 -6.73 9.73
CA LYS A 141 -6.41 -6.10 11.02
C LYS A 141 -4.93 -5.76 11.17
N SER A 142 -4.59 -5.02 12.21
CA SER A 142 -3.20 -4.68 12.54
C SER A 142 -2.43 -5.87 13.14
N PHE A 143 -1.10 -5.84 12.92
CA PHE A 143 -0.15 -6.83 13.41
C PHE A 143 1.06 -6.14 14.04
N PRO A 144 1.62 -6.68 15.13
CA PRO A 144 2.83 -6.13 15.74
C PRO A 144 4.05 -6.30 14.83
N GLY A 145 5.18 -5.73 15.24
CA GLY A 145 6.47 -5.97 14.57
C GLY A 145 7.03 -7.35 14.83
N ASP A 146 8.08 -7.69 14.08
CA ASP A 146 8.86 -8.93 14.23
C ASP A 146 8.03 -10.23 14.08
N VAL A 147 7.02 -10.23 13.21
CA VAL A 147 6.16 -11.39 12.95
C VAL A 147 6.13 -11.78 11.48
N VAL A 148 5.78 -13.05 11.23
CA VAL A 148 5.35 -13.54 9.92
C VAL A 148 3.84 -13.75 9.98
N ILE A 149 3.11 -13.13 9.05
CA ILE A 149 1.66 -13.26 8.92
C ILE A 149 1.32 -13.93 7.59
N ALA A 150 0.35 -14.83 7.59
CA ALA A 150 -0.06 -15.56 6.40
C ALA A 150 -1.53 -15.96 6.47
N GLY A 151 -2.11 -16.30 5.33
CA GLY A 151 -3.48 -16.82 5.19
C GLY A 151 -4.51 -15.74 4.83
N ASN A 152 -5.74 -16.18 4.64
CA ASN A 152 -6.92 -15.33 4.37
C ASN A 152 -8.08 -15.77 5.27
N PRO A 153 -8.51 -15.00 6.29
CA PRO A 153 -7.82 -13.79 6.79
C PRO A 153 -6.46 -14.12 7.41
N ALA A 154 -5.51 -13.18 7.31
CA ALA A 154 -4.15 -13.38 7.80
C ALA A 154 -4.09 -13.50 9.31
N LYS A 155 -3.16 -14.36 9.78
CA LYS A 155 -2.84 -14.59 11.19
C LYS A 155 -1.32 -14.62 11.38
N VAL A 156 -0.86 -14.36 12.60
CA VAL A 156 0.55 -14.58 12.95
C VAL A 156 0.82 -16.09 12.90
N VAL A 157 1.77 -16.50 12.07
CA VAL A 157 2.20 -17.91 11.94
C VAL A 157 3.57 -18.14 12.56
N LYS A 158 4.34 -17.07 12.79
CA LYS A 158 5.66 -17.11 13.44
C LYS A 158 5.97 -15.73 14.03
N SER A 159 6.56 -15.71 15.23
CA SER A 159 7.30 -14.58 15.79
C SER A 159 8.78 -14.76 15.51
N LYS A 160 9.49 -13.65 15.24
CA LYS A 160 10.93 -13.63 14.98
C LYS A 160 11.72 -13.41 16.26
#